data_70c3f4f2c6b0151ceac625d6d878940e
#
_entry.id   70c3f4f2c6b0151ceac625d6d878940e
#
_cell.length_a   1.000
_cell.length_b   1.000
_cell.length_c   1.000
_cell.angle_alpha   90.00
_cell.angle_beta   90.00
_cell.angle_gamma   90.00
#
_symmetry.space_group_name_H-M   'P 1'
#
loop_
_entity.id
_entity.type
_entity.pdbx_description
1 polymer ?
#
loop_
_entity_poly.entity_id
_entity_poly.type
_entity_poly.pdbx_seq_one_letter_code
_entity_poly.pdbx_strand_id
1 'polypeptide(L)'
;MLTYEILKKNARKLVSLTSLTPEEYEYLLPAFEQAYQQVFPDTRTKTGQNRERKSGGGRKGMLASIEQKLLFALVYQKSYPVQSIMGELFGISQSQANEWIHTLLPILKQALDDLGYEPERDPKKFKKSEQGQEEVGAIIDGTERRRQRPKDPKKQGLHYSGKKKTHSDKNIVIATIKKKRVSYLSQTYPGKTHDKKVAETENIAYPEHMTLLKDTGFQGYEPKVQKTIQPKKATQERTDRERKGEQSQDIQGACQS
;
A
#
# COMPACT_ATOMS: atom_id res chain seq x y z
N MET A 1 18.54 21.37 2.78
CA MET A 1 17.94 20.86 1.54
C MET A 1 18.31 19.40 1.36
N LEU A 2 17.35 18.54 1.07
CA LEU A 2 17.53 17.12 0.89
C LEU A 2 17.98 16.85 -0.56
N THR A 3 19.13 16.16 -0.74
CA THR A 3 19.62 15.78 -2.06
C THR A 3 20.00 14.31 -2.11
N TYR A 4 19.89 13.69 -3.29
CA TYR A 4 20.29 12.29 -3.48
C TYR A 4 21.77 12.07 -3.19
N GLU A 5 22.63 12.99 -3.61
CA GLU A 5 24.08 12.93 -3.37
C GLU A 5 24.46 12.85 -1.88
N ILE A 6 23.69 13.52 -1.01
CA ILE A 6 23.88 13.45 0.43
C ILE A 6 23.39 12.10 0.97
N LEU A 7 22.23 11.64 0.50
CA LEU A 7 21.61 10.40 0.99
C LEU A 7 22.33 9.15 0.49
N LYS A 8 22.85 9.15 -0.72
CA LYS A 8 23.64 8.04 -1.28
C LYS A 8 24.83 7.64 -0.37
N LYS A 9 25.41 8.60 0.34
CA LYS A 9 26.50 8.37 1.31
C LYS A 9 26.02 7.79 2.64
N ASN A 10 24.72 7.72 2.88
CA ASN A 10 24.12 7.22 4.13
C ASN A 10 22.94 6.32 3.85
N ALA A 11 23.20 5.04 3.61
CA ALA A 11 22.20 4.04 3.29
C ALA A 11 21.05 3.98 4.32
N ARG A 12 21.33 4.10 5.63
CA ARG A 12 20.29 4.08 6.67
C ARG A 12 19.30 5.24 6.52
N LYS A 13 19.79 6.45 6.20
CA LYS A 13 18.94 7.61 5.95
C LYS A 13 18.13 7.45 4.68
N LEU A 14 18.73 6.91 3.61
CA LEU A 14 18.04 6.64 2.37
C LEU A 14 16.87 5.68 2.60
N VAL A 15 17.10 4.53 3.24
CA VAL A 15 16.07 3.54 3.59
C VAL A 15 14.99 4.16 4.49
N SER A 16 15.39 4.96 5.49
CA SER A 16 14.43 5.63 6.39
C SER A 16 13.48 6.57 5.65
N LEU A 17 13.96 7.28 4.61
CA LEU A 17 13.20 8.29 3.88
C LEU A 17 12.48 7.74 2.66
N THR A 18 12.95 6.65 2.05
CA THR A 18 12.40 6.11 0.79
C THR A 18 11.85 4.69 0.90
N SER A 19 12.20 3.94 1.95
CA SER A 19 12.03 2.49 2.11
C SER A 19 12.86 1.64 1.15
N LEU A 20 13.73 2.23 0.35
CA LEU A 20 14.58 1.51 -0.61
C LEU A 20 16.03 1.52 -0.14
N THR A 21 16.73 0.39 -0.34
CA THR A 21 18.20 0.34 -0.23
C THR A 21 18.83 1.11 -1.40
N PRO A 22 20.13 1.45 -1.34
CA PRO A 22 20.82 2.08 -2.47
C PRO A 22 20.71 1.24 -3.76
N GLU A 23 20.81 -0.08 -3.65
CA GLU A 23 20.73 -1.02 -4.77
C GLU A 23 19.33 -1.04 -5.39
N GLU A 24 18.28 -1.06 -4.56
CA GLU A 24 16.90 -1.00 -5.01
C GLU A 24 16.58 0.35 -5.65
N TYR A 25 17.13 1.43 -5.11
CA TYR A 25 16.99 2.76 -5.68
C TYR A 25 17.62 2.85 -7.07
N GLU A 26 18.85 2.36 -7.22
CA GLU A 26 19.56 2.35 -8.50
C GLU A 26 18.92 1.38 -9.51
N TYR A 27 18.31 0.31 -9.06
CA TYR A 27 17.52 -0.58 -9.89
C TYR A 27 16.23 0.07 -10.44
N LEU A 28 15.54 0.88 -9.62
CA LEU A 28 14.33 1.59 -10.04
C LEU A 28 14.61 2.78 -10.95
N LEU A 29 15.76 3.42 -10.80
CA LEU A 29 16.09 4.68 -11.45
C LEU A 29 15.98 4.65 -12.99
N PRO A 30 16.51 3.64 -13.72
CA PRO A 30 16.38 3.57 -15.19
C PRO A 30 14.93 3.47 -15.66
N ALA A 31 14.10 2.67 -14.99
CA ALA A 31 12.67 2.55 -15.34
C ALA A 31 11.93 3.87 -15.09
N PHE A 32 12.23 4.55 -13.99
CA PHE A 32 11.67 5.87 -13.70
C PHE A 32 12.11 6.92 -14.73
N GLU A 33 13.37 6.91 -15.17
CA GLU A 33 13.88 7.78 -16.21
C GLU A 33 13.16 7.54 -17.54
N GLN A 34 13.00 6.28 -17.93
CA GLN A 34 12.28 5.91 -19.15
C GLN A 34 10.82 6.37 -19.11
N ALA A 35 10.11 6.13 -18.02
CA ALA A 35 8.74 6.60 -17.81
C ALA A 35 8.66 8.13 -17.82
N TYR A 36 9.65 8.83 -17.24
CA TYR A 36 9.72 10.29 -17.25
C TYR A 36 9.91 10.82 -18.69
N GLN A 37 10.79 10.21 -19.49
CA GLN A 37 11.05 10.61 -20.88
C GLN A 37 9.85 10.35 -21.80
N GLN A 38 9.02 9.33 -21.52
CA GLN A 38 7.76 9.12 -22.26
C GLN A 38 6.78 10.29 -22.06
N VAL A 39 6.70 10.83 -20.84
CA VAL A 39 5.83 11.97 -20.53
C VAL A 39 6.46 13.29 -20.96
N PHE A 40 7.76 13.44 -20.79
CA PHE A 40 8.52 14.67 -21.10
C PHE A 40 9.68 14.41 -22.07
N PRO A 41 9.39 14.06 -23.32
CA PRO A 41 10.45 13.81 -24.29
C PRO A 41 11.26 15.08 -24.56
N ASP A 42 12.57 14.94 -24.72
CA ASP A 42 13.48 16.06 -25.00
C ASP A 42 13.15 16.82 -26.29
N THR A 43 12.45 16.16 -27.21
CA THR A 43 12.01 16.72 -28.49
C THR A 43 10.79 17.62 -28.40
N ARG A 44 10.06 17.61 -27.28
CA ARG A 44 8.82 18.38 -27.11
C ARG A 44 8.89 19.36 -25.95
N THR A 45 8.17 20.47 -26.08
CA THR A 45 7.95 21.42 -24.98
C THR A 45 6.92 20.85 -23.99
N LYS A 46 6.78 21.46 -22.81
CA LYS A 46 5.71 21.11 -21.84
C LYS A 46 4.30 21.25 -22.45
N THR A 47 4.14 22.07 -23.47
CA THR A 47 2.89 22.28 -24.21
C THR A 47 2.71 21.34 -25.41
N GLY A 48 3.60 20.35 -25.57
CA GLY A 48 3.50 19.33 -26.64
C GLY A 48 4.03 19.74 -28.01
N GLN A 49 4.49 20.99 -28.19
CA GLN A 49 5.06 21.48 -29.44
C GLN A 49 6.48 20.93 -29.62
N ASN A 50 6.90 20.76 -30.91
CA ASN A 50 8.28 20.36 -31.20
C ASN A 50 9.27 21.46 -30.76
N ARG A 51 10.36 21.05 -30.14
CA ARG A 51 11.42 21.96 -29.70
C ARG A 51 12.31 22.30 -30.90
N GLU A 52 12.57 23.58 -31.07
CA GLU A 52 13.59 24.09 -32.01
C GLU A 52 15.01 24.03 -31.43
N ARG A 53 15.12 24.07 -30.08
CA ARG A 53 16.41 24.06 -29.38
C ARG A 53 16.46 22.87 -28.39
N LYS A 54 17.66 22.32 -28.18
CA LYS A 54 17.89 21.23 -27.20
C LYS A 54 17.36 21.61 -25.81
N SER A 55 16.80 20.62 -25.09
CA SER A 55 16.40 20.79 -23.69
C SER A 55 17.61 21.10 -22.81
N GLY A 56 17.41 21.80 -21.68
CA GLY A 56 18.46 22.06 -20.69
C GLY A 56 19.16 23.40 -20.74
N GLY A 57 18.79 24.29 -21.71
CA GLY A 57 19.18 25.71 -21.68
C GLY A 57 18.38 26.47 -20.63
N GLY A 58 19.03 27.24 -19.76
CA GLY A 58 18.40 28.04 -18.73
C GLY A 58 18.81 27.69 -17.30
N ARG A 59 18.21 28.39 -16.30
CA ARG A 59 18.47 28.13 -14.88
C ARG A 59 17.95 26.75 -14.48
N LYS A 60 18.84 25.90 -13.95
CA LYS A 60 18.45 24.58 -13.41
C LYS A 60 17.56 24.75 -12.18
N GLY A 61 16.38 24.12 -12.19
CA GLY A 61 15.52 24.06 -11.02
C GLY A 61 16.12 23.19 -9.89
N MET A 62 15.52 23.23 -8.72
CA MET A 62 15.98 22.43 -7.56
C MET A 62 15.84 20.92 -7.78
N LEU A 63 14.82 20.46 -8.50
CA LEU A 63 14.64 19.07 -8.93
C LEU A 63 15.17 18.89 -10.37
N ALA A 64 16.45 19.24 -10.61
CA ALA A 64 17.02 19.24 -11.95
C ALA A 64 17.27 17.83 -12.48
N SER A 65 17.90 16.96 -11.67
CA SER A 65 18.26 15.60 -12.08
C SER A 65 17.10 14.61 -11.90
N ILE A 66 17.21 13.47 -12.60
CA ILE A 66 16.19 12.42 -12.52
C ILE A 66 16.21 11.73 -11.14
N GLU A 67 17.40 11.58 -10.57
CA GLU A 67 17.59 11.03 -9.22
C GLU A 67 16.88 11.90 -8.19
N GLN A 68 17.02 13.22 -8.29
CA GLN A 68 16.37 14.16 -7.37
C GLN A 68 14.83 14.11 -7.49
N LYS A 69 14.31 13.92 -8.71
CA LYS A 69 12.87 13.74 -8.95
C LYS A 69 12.35 12.42 -8.36
N LEU A 70 13.09 11.32 -8.56
CA LEU A 70 12.76 10.02 -7.97
C LEU A 70 12.78 10.11 -6.44
N LEU A 71 13.82 10.74 -5.86
CA LEU A 71 13.91 10.96 -4.42
C LEU A 71 12.70 11.72 -3.88
N PHE A 72 12.31 12.80 -4.55
CA PHE A 72 11.13 13.58 -4.18
C PHE A 72 9.86 12.72 -4.15
N ALA A 73 9.61 11.93 -5.20
CA ALA A 73 8.44 11.07 -5.30
C ALA A 73 8.42 9.99 -4.20
N LEU A 74 9.56 9.34 -3.93
CA LEU A 74 9.68 8.30 -2.92
C LEU A 74 9.52 8.83 -1.50
N VAL A 75 10.12 9.98 -1.16
CA VAL A 75 9.94 10.63 0.14
C VAL A 75 8.49 10.99 0.39
N TYR A 76 7.81 11.53 -0.63
CA TYR A 76 6.39 11.81 -0.54
C TYR A 76 5.57 10.54 -0.34
N GLN A 77 5.81 9.49 -1.14
CA GLN A 77 5.10 8.21 -1.06
C GLN A 77 5.29 7.51 0.29
N LYS A 78 6.48 7.60 0.88
CA LYS A 78 6.82 6.97 2.16
C LYS A 78 6.13 7.63 3.34
N SER A 79 6.15 8.95 3.41
CA SER A 79 5.81 9.70 4.63
C SER A 79 4.54 10.52 4.50
N TYR A 80 4.06 10.73 3.28
CA TYR A 80 2.88 11.52 2.94
C TYR A 80 2.84 12.88 3.64
N PRO A 81 3.93 13.65 3.64
CA PRO A 81 3.99 14.92 4.35
C PRO A 81 3.15 15.98 3.65
N VAL A 82 2.75 17.02 4.39
CA VAL A 82 2.07 18.15 3.80
C VAL A 82 2.98 18.89 2.81
N GLN A 83 2.41 19.48 1.78
CA GLN A 83 3.15 20.10 0.66
C GLN A 83 4.14 21.19 1.09
N SER A 84 3.84 21.95 2.15
CA SER A 84 4.76 22.93 2.71
C SER A 84 6.03 22.29 3.26
N ILE A 85 5.94 21.16 3.95
CA ILE A 85 7.10 20.40 4.43
C ILE A 85 7.92 19.85 3.24
N MET A 86 7.26 19.36 2.19
CA MET A 86 7.95 18.97 0.96
C MET A 86 8.72 20.15 0.35
N GLY A 87 8.09 21.33 0.33
CA GLY A 87 8.73 22.55 -0.13
C GLY A 87 10.03 22.85 0.62
N GLU A 88 9.98 22.85 1.95
CA GLU A 88 11.15 23.10 2.81
C GLU A 88 12.25 22.02 2.63
N LEU A 89 11.87 20.75 2.59
CA LEU A 89 12.83 19.66 2.42
C LEU A 89 13.62 19.76 1.11
N PHE A 90 12.96 20.19 0.02
CA PHE A 90 13.55 20.21 -1.31
C PHE A 90 13.90 21.61 -1.83
N GLY A 91 13.69 22.67 -1.03
CA GLY A 91 14.02 24.04 -1.38
C GLY A 91 13.15 24.61 -2.52
N ILE A 92 11.88 24.25 -2.57
CA ILE A 92 10.88 24.70 -3.54
C ILE A 92 9.65 25.29 -2.84
N SER A 93 8.83 26.06 -3.57
CA SER A 93 7.56 26.55 -3.01
C SER A 93 6.54 25.43 -2.82
N GLN A 94 5.53 25.67 -1.96
CA GLN A 94 4.42 24.76 -1.78
C GLN A 94 3.69 24.46 -3.10
N SER A 95 3.47 25.47 -3.93
CA SER A 95 2.82 25.32 -5.24
C SER A 95 3.64 24.42 -6.17
N GLN A 96 4.96 24.61 -6.21
CA GLN A 96 5.85 23.72 -6.97
C GLN A 96 5.86 22.29 -6.41
N ALA A 97 5.83 22.14 -5.09
CA ALA A 97 5.73 20.81 -4.49
C ALA A 97 4.43 20.11 -4.90
N ASN A 98 3.30 20.82 -4.92
CA ASN A 98 2.04 20.28 -5.42
C ASN A 98 2.12 19.85 -6.89
N GLU A 99 2.65 20.68 -7.77
CA GLU A 99 2.83 20.35 -9.18
C GLU A 99 3.71 19.10 -9.36
N TRP A 100 4.83 19.02 -8.65
CA TRP A 100 5.73 17.87 -8.74
C TRP A 100 5.10 16.58 -8.19
N ILE A 101 4.32 16.65 -7.10
CA ILE A 101 3.59 15.50 -6.58
C ILE A 101 2.67 14.94 -7.67
N HIS A 102 1.82 15.78 -8.27
CA HIS A 102 0.89 15.35 -9.30
C HIS A 102 1.57 14.89 -10.59
N THR A 103 2.77 15.38 -10.87
CA THR A 103 3.55 15.00 -12.05
C THR A 103 4.30 13.68 -11.85
N LEU A 104 4.99 13.53 -10.70
CA LEU A 104 5.94 12.43 -10.52
C LEU A 104 5.31 11.13 -10.01
N LEU A 105 4.19 11.20 -9.27
CA LEU A 105 3.53 9.97 -8.78
C LEU A 105 2.99 9.09 -9.90
N PRO A 106 2.32 9.61 -10.95
CA PRO A 106 1.92 8.79 -12.09
C PRO A 106 3.11 8.17 -12.84
N ILE A 107 4.23 8.90 -12.94
CA ILE A 107 5.47 8.42 -13.56
C ILE A 107 6.09 7.29 -12.73
N LEU A 108 6.15 7.46 -11.41
CA LEU A 108 6.61 6.40 -10.51
C LEU A 108 5.73 5.15 -10.61
N LYS A 109 4.41 5.36 -10.69
CA LYS A 109 3.47 4.25 -10.89
C LYS A 109 3.76 3.50 -12.19
N GLN A 110 3.95 4.21 -13.30
CA GLN A 110 4.27 3.60 -14.59
C GLN A 110 5.60 2.83 -14.53
N ALA A 111 6.63 3.39 -13.91
CA ALA A 111 7.92 2.72 -13.75
C ALA A 111 7.81 1.41 -12.94
N LEU A 112 6.96 1.39 -11.90
CA LEU A 112 6.71 0.19 -11.09
C LEU A 112 5.88 -0.84 -11.88
N ASP A 113 4.93 -0.41 -12.70
CA ASP A 113 4.16 -1.28 -13.58
C ASP A 113 5.05 -1.93 -14.65
N ASP A 114 5.90 -1.15 -15.31
CA ASP A 114 6.86 -1.63 -16.32
C ASP A 114 7.84 -2.67 -15.72
N LEU A 115 8.20 -2.54 -14.46
CA LEU A 115 9.01 -3.51 -13.70
C LEU A 115 8.19 -4.70 -13.15
N GLY A 116 6.87 -4.71 -13.32
CA GLY A 116 5.98 -5.76 -12.81
C GLY A 116 5.81 -5.79 -11.30
N TYR A 117 5.98 -4.64 -10.62
CA TYR A 117 5.78 -4.50 -9.18
C TYR A 117 4.36 -4.09 -8.80
N GLU A 118 3.53 -3.64 -9.75
CA GLU A 118 2.13 -3.34 -9.46
C GLU A 118 1.35 -4.63 -9.15
N PRO A 119 0.51 -4.63 -8.10
CA PRO A 119 -0.36 -5.76 -7.83
C PRO A 119 -1.46 -5.89 -8.89
N GLU A 120 -1.84 -7.12 -9.21
CA GLU A 120 -3.00 -7.38 -10.06
C GLU A 120 -4.27 -6.81 -9.41
N ARG A 121 -5.11 -6.15 -10.21
CA ARG A 121 -6.35 -5.52 -9.77
C ARG A 121 -7.59 -6.24 -10.30
N ASP A 122 -7.43 -7.06 -11.34
CA ASP A 122 -8.50 -7.86 -11.91
C ASP A 122 -8.54 -9.23 -11.21
N PRO A 123 -9.62 -9.55 -10.46
CA PRO A 123 -9.71 -10.80 -9.73
C PRO A 123 -9.66 -12.03 -10.64
N LYS A 124 -10.04 -11.90 -11.92
CA LYS A 124 -10.00 -13.01 -12.89
C LYS A 124 -8.59 -13.25 -13.45
N LYS A 125 -7.74 -12.24 -13.46
CA LYS A 125 -6.37 -12.34 -13.98
C LYS A 125 -5.36 -12.80 -12.94
N PHE A 126 -5.69 -12.75 -11.65
CA PHE A 126 -4.77 -13.13 -10.58
C PHE A 126 -4.22 -14.54 -10.72
N LYS A 127 -5.03 -15.52 -11.17
CA LYS A 127 -4.57 -16.88 -11.47
C LYS A 127 -3.44 -16.89 -12.51
N LYS A 128 -3.48 -16.01 -13.52
CA LYS A 128 -2.48 -15.93 -14.59
C LYS A 128 -1.21 -15.22 -14.12
N SER A 129 -1.28 -14.23 -13.26
CA SER A 129 -0.11 -13.48 -12.77
C SER A 129 0.82 -14.32 -11.90
N GLU A 130 0.33 -15.42 -11.34
CA GLU A 130 1.09 -16.36 -10.50
C GLU A 130 1.35 -17.72 -11.19
N GLN A 131 1.20 -17.81 -12.53
CA GLN A 131 1.51 -19.01 -13.31
C GLN A 131 3.02 -19.29 -13.36
N GLY A 132 3.39 -20.58 -13.43
CA GLY A 132 4.80 -21.00 -13.55
C GLY A 132 5.51 -21.30 -12.23
N GLN A 133 4.81 -21.30 -11.09
CA GLN A 133 5.36 -21.73 -9.79
C GLN A 133 4.70 -23.04 -9.37
N GLU A 134 5.50 -24.01 -8.92
CA GLU A 134 5.01 -25.33 -8.47
C GLU A 134 4.18 -25.23 -7.19
N GLU A 135 4.57 -24.32 -6.26
CA GLU A 135 3.85 -24.07 -5.03
C GLU A 135 3.89 -22.58 -4.67
N VAL A 136 2.73 -21.98 -4.43
CA VAL A 136 2.59 -20.56 -4.07
C VAL A 136 2.00 -20.43 -2.68
N GLY A 137 2.83 -20.10 -1.70
CA GLY A 137 2.38 -19.67 -0.38
C GLY A 137 1.96 -18.20 -0.44
N ALA A 138 0.74 -17.88 0.02
CA ALA A 138 0.22 -16.51 0.05
C ALA A 138 -0.53 -16.22 1.36
N ILE A 139 -0.54 -14.94 1.74
CA ILE A 139 -1.28 -14.43 2.90
C ILE A 139 -2.36 -13.51 2.37
N ILE A 140 -3.61 -13.70 2.81
CA ILE A 140 -4.71 -12.78 2.57
C ILE A 140 -5.00 -11.96 3.82
N ASP A 141 -5.13 -10.65 3.68
CA ASP A 141 -5.47 -9.74 4.76
C ASP A 141 -6.36 -8.60 4.29
N GLY A 142 -7.11 -8.00 5.23
CA GLY A 142 -7.95 -6.83 5.01
C GLY A 142 -7.24 -5.57 5.50
N THR A 143 -6.86 -4.68 4.58
CA THR A 143 -6.26 -3.39 4.92
C THR A 143 -7.31 -2.28 4.95
N GLU A 144 -7.28 -1.45 6.00
CA GLU A 144 -8.17 -0.29 6.15
C GLU A 144 -7.38 1.01 6.14
N ARG A 145 -7.83 1.94 5.29
CA ARG A 145 -7.29 3.30 5.19
C ARG A 145 -8.29 4.30 5.76
N ARG A 146 -7.84 5.22 6.60
CA ARG A 146 -8.68 6.33 7.08
C ARG A 146 -9.13 7.20 5.92
N ARG A 147 -10.38 7.66 6.00
CA ARG A 147 -10.94 8.64 5.08
C ARG A 147 -11.57 9.79 5.84
N GLN A 148 -11.76 10.91 5.17
CA GLN A 148 -12.55 12.01 5.71
C GLN A 148 -13.98 11.56 5.97
N ARG A 149 -14.57 12.03 7.09
CA ARG A 149 -15.97 11.78 7.42
C ARG A 149 -16.87 12.28 6.30
N PRO A 150 -17.68 11.41 5.66
CA PRO A 150 -18.64 11.85 4.65
C PRO A 150 -19.65 12.85 5.22
N LYS A 151 -20.12 13.80 4.41
CA LYS A 151 -21.21 14.72 4.82
C LYS A 151 -22.55 13.99 4.87
N ASP A 152 -22.79 13.04 3.98
CA ASP A 152 -24.01 12.25 3.90
C ASP A 152 -24.11 11.24 5.06
N PRO A 153 -25.16 11.26 5.90
CA PRO A 153 -25.33 10.33 7.02
C PRO A 153 -25.35 8.84 6.62
N LYS A 154 -25.94 8.51 5.47
CA LYS A 154 -25.96 7.12 4.96
C LYS A 154 -24.53 6.64 4.64
N LYS A 155 -23.75 7.48 3.96
CA LYS A 155 -22.34 7.18 3.67
C LYS A 155 -21.49 7.12 4.95
N GLN A 156 -21.78 7.94 5.97
CA GLN A 156 -21.12 7.84 7.27
C GLN A 156 -21.28 6.44 7.86
N GLY A 157 -22.52 5.92 7.91
CA GLY A 157 -22.81 4.59 8.46
C GLY A 157 -22.12 3.45 7.68
N LEU A 158 -21.99 3.57 6.36
CA LEU A 158 -21.31 2.58 5.52
C LEU A 158 -19.78 2.56 5.72
N HIS A 159 -19.17 3.72 5.88
CA HIS A 159 -17.72 3.84 5.98
C HIS A 159 -17.19 3.79 7.43
N TYR A 160 -18.08 3.75 8.44
CA TYR A 160 -17.65 3.68 9.83
C TYR A 160 -17.20 2.26 10.21
N SER A 161 -15.90 2.11 10.47
CA SER A 161 -15.32 0.87 10.99
C SER A 161 -15.46 0.83 12.51
N GLY A 162 -16.29 -0.09 13.02
CA GLY A 162 -16.45 -0.32 14.46
C GLY A 162 -15.16 -0.80 15.13
N LYS A 163 -14.32 -1.56 14.41
CA LYS A 163 -13.01 -2.04 14.88
C LYS A 163 -12.02 -0.88 15.05
N LYS A 164 -11.95 0.05 14.10
CA LYS A 164 -11.02 1.19 14.11
C LYS A 164 -11.61 2.45 14.74
N LYS A 165 -12.92 2.46 15.05
CA LYS A 165 -13.68 3.61 15.57
C LYS A 165 -13.49 4.89 14.75
N THR A 166 -13.40 4.73 13.43
CA THR A 166 -13.20 5.84 12.47
C THR A 166 -13.81 5.49 11.11
N HIS A 167 -13.98 6.51 10.26
CA HIS A 167 -14.38 6.30 8.87
C HIS A 167 -13.18 5.81 8.07
N SER A 168 -13.37 4.71 7.36
CA SER A 168 -12.31 4.05 6.58
C SER A 168 -12.83 3.49 5.27
N ASP A 169 -11.91 3.25 4.37
CA ASP A 169 -12.06 2.46 3.17
C ASP A 169 -11.22 1.20 3.31
N LYS A 170 -11.73 0.09 2.80
CA LYS A 170 -11.15 -1.25 2.93
C LYS A 170 -10.76 -1.83 1.59
N ASN A 171 -9.63 -2.52 1.54
CA ASN A 171 -9.23 -3.38 0.43
C ASN A 171 -8.75 -4.72 0.99
N ILE A 172 -8.91 -5.78 0.20
CA ILE A 172 -8.22 -7.05 0.41
C ILE A 172 -6.89 -7.00 -0.30
N VAL A 173 -5.86 -7.47 0.38
CA VAL A 173 -4.51 -7.65 -0.17
C VAL A 173 -4.13 -9.12 -0.12
N ILE A 174 -3.46 -9.61 -1.17
CA ILE A 174 -2.82 -10.92 -1.17
C ILE A 174 -1.34 -10.71 -1.39
N ALA A 175 -0.54 -11.15 -0.43
CA ALA A 175 0.91 -11.08 -0.50
C ALA A 175 1.49 -12.48 -0.71
N THR A 176 2.32 -12.67 -1.72
CA THR A 176 3.05 -13.92 -1.93
C THR A 176 4.31 -13.97 -1.07
N ILE A 177 4.46 -15.06 -0.31
CA ILE A 177 5.52 -15.20 0.69
C ILE A 177 6.90 -15.24 0.01
N LYS A 178 7.05 -16.02 -1.05
CA LYS A 178 8.32 -16.18 -1.78
C LYS A 178 8.81 -14.87 -2.41
N LYS A 179 7.88 -14.12 -3.04
CA LYS A 179 8.19 -12.84 -3.68
C LYS A 179 8.26 -11.66 -2.70
N LYS A 180 7.77 -11.84 -1.45
CA LYS A 180 7.68 -10.80 -0.41
C LYS A 180 7.01 -9.51 -0.90
N ARG A 181 6.00 -9.63 -1.74
CA ARG A 181 5.28 -8.48 -2.31
C ARG A 181 3.77 -8.70 -2.34
N VAL A 182 3.01 -7.62 -2.42
CA VAL A 182 1.57 -7.65 -2.68
C VAL A 182 1.37 -8.04 -4.15
N SER A 183 0.76 -9.19 -4.39
CA SER A 183 0.49 -9.71 -5.74
C SER A 183 -0.93 -9.38 -6.21
N TYR A 184 -1.86 -9.15 -5.28
CA TYR A 184 -3.23 -8.75 -5.60
C TYR A 184 -3.73 -7.66 -4.63
N LEU A 185 -4.48 -6.71 -5.17
CA LEU A 185 -5.14 -5.65 -4.41
C LEU A 185 -6.57 -5.46 -4.94
N SER A 186 -7.57 -5.75 -4.11
CA SER A 186 -9.00 -5.67 -4.47
C SER A 186 -9.46 -4.25 -4.83
N GLN A 187 -10.70 -4.14 -5.32
CA GLN A 187 -11.42 -2.88 -5.36
C GLN A 187 -11.59 -2.31 -3.95
N THR A 188 -11.97 -1.02 -3.87
CA THR A 188 -12.16 -0.34 -2.59
C THR A 188 -13.59 -0.51 -2.09
N TYR A 189 -13.74 -0.97 -0.87
CA TYR A 189 -15.01 -1.20 -0.19
C TYR A 189 -15.18 -0.29 1.01
N PRO A 190 -16.43 -0.02 1.46
CA PRO A 190 -16.67 0.69 2.71
C PRO A 190 -16.08 -0.03 3.93
N GLY A 191 -15.49 0.70 4.87
CA GLY A 191 -14.80 0.14 6.04
C GLY A 191 -15.66 -0.74 6.96
N LYS A 192 -16.97 -0.57 6.96
CA LYS A 192 -17.92 -1.43 7.67
C LYS A 192 -17.99 -2.85 7.12
N THR A 193 -17.62 -3.06 5.84
CA THR A 193 -17.76 -4.36 5.18
C THR A 193 -16.81 -5.38 5.81
N HIS A 194 -17.33 -6.57 6.12
CA HIS A 194 -16.53 -7.64 6.72
C HIS A 194 -15.53 -8.21 5.70
N ASP A 195 -14.32 -8.56 6.14
CA ASP A 195 -13.23 -9.01 5.26
C ASP A 195 -13.63 -10.23 4.41
N LYS A 196 -14.29 -11.22 5.03
CA LYS A 196 -14.90 -12.36 4.33
C LYS A 196 -15.83 -11.92 3.20
N LYS A 197 -16.76 -10.99 3.47
CA LYS A 197 -17.72 -10.52 2.49
C LYS A 197 -17.05 -9.80 1.31
N VAL A 198 -15.99 -9.05 1.57
CA VAL A 198 -15.19 -8.43 0.50
C VAL A 198 -14.57 -9.50 -0.38
N ALA A 199 -13.91 -10.51 0.22
CA ALA A 199 -13.27 -11.60 -0.53
C ALA A 199 -14.25 -12.43 -1.35
N GLU A 200 -15.45 -12.70 -0.82
CA GLU A 200 -16.54 -13.39 -1.56
C GLU A 200 -17.06 -12.54 -2.72
N THR A 201 -17.22 -11.22 -2.51
CA THR A 201 -17.71 -10.30 -3.56
C THR A 201 -16.71 -10.14 -4.70
N GLU A 202 -15.41 -10.08 -4.38
CA GLU A 202 -14.33 -10.01 -5.37
C GLU A 202 -14.28 -11.25 -6.26
N ASN A 203 -14.66 -12.43 -5.74
CA ASN A 203 -14.64 -13.70 -6.46
C ASN A 203 -13.31 -13.96 -7.16
N ILE A 204 -12.22 -13.90 -6.38
CA ILE A 204 -10.85 -13.98 -6.86
C ILE A 204 -10.57 -15.36 -7.47
N ALA A 205 -10.05 -15.42 -8.68
CA ALA A 205 -9.57 -16.63 -9.32
C ALA A 205 -8.15 -16.96 -8.82
N TYR A 206 -8.05 -17.89 -7.89
CA TYR A 206 -6.77 -18.34 -7.32
C TYR A 206 -6.09 -19.39 -8.20
N PRO A 207 -4.73 -19.48 -8.19
CA PRO A 207 -4.00 -20.66 -8.66
C PRO A 207 -4.38 -21.89 -7.87
N GLU A 208 -4.59 -23.04 -8.54
CA GLU A 208 -5.03 -24.27 -7.89
C GLU A 208 -4.02 -24.84 -6.88
N HIS A 209 -2.73 -24.66 -7.14
CA HIS A 209 -1.62 -25.09 -6.30
C HIS A 209 -1.24 -24.09 -5.18
N MET A 210 -2.10 -23.10 -4.91
CA MET A 210 -1.84 -22.10 -3.87
C MET A 210 -2.19 -22.63 -2.48
N THR A 211 -1.28 -22.37 -1.51
CA THR A 211 -1.55 -22.48 -0.08
C THR A 211 -1.86 -21.10 0.47
N LEU A 212 -3.09 -20.86 0.94
CA LEU A 212 -3.56 -19.56 1.40
C LEU A 212 -3.65 -19.49 2.92
N LEU A 213 -2.86 -18.60 3.54
CA LEU A 213 -2.93 -18.28 4.95
C LEU A 213 -3.97 -17.19 5.15
N LYS A 214 -4.95 -17.43 6.04
CA LYS A 214 -6.07 -16.53 6.34
C LYS A 214 -6.04 -16.10 7.80
N ASP A 215 -6.38 -14.85 8.10
CA ASP A 215 -6.68 -14.41 9.47
C ASP A 215 -8.09 -14.85 9.89
N THR A 216 -8.39 -14.75 11.19
CA THR A 216 -9.70 -15.06 11.78
C THR A 216 -10.84 -14.24 11.18
N GLY A 217 -10.57 -13.08 10.61
CA GLY A 217 -11.52 -12.24 9.84
C GLY A 217 -12.12 -12.91 8.61
N PHE A 218 -11.47 -13.96 8.08
CA PHE A 218 -11.92 -14.75 6.91
C PHE A 218 -12.55 -16.08 7.28
N GLN A 219 -13.02 -16.23 8.51
CA GLN A 219 -13.66 -17.49 8.93
C GLN A 219 -14.86 -17.85 8.06
N GLY A 220 -14.84 -19.10 7.51
CA GLY A 220 -15.87 -19.59 6.59
C GLY A 220 -15.74 -19.04 5.15
N TYR A 221 -14.63 -18.39 4.80
CA TYR A 221 -14.25 -18.12 3.41
C TYR A 221 -13.49 -19.32 2.86
N GLU A 222 -14.07 -20.00 1.86
CA GLU A 222 -13.51 -21.23 1.27
C GLU A 222 -13.21 -21.01 -0.22
N PRO A 223 -12.05 -20.41 -0.56
CA PRO A 223 -11.62 -20.27 -1.95
C PRO A 223 -11.19 -21.60 -2.56
N LYS A 224 -11.26 -21.70 -3.89
CA LYS A 224 -10.76 -22.87 -4.62
C LYS A 224 -9.24 -22.83 -4.72
N VAL A 225 -8.56 -23.32 -3.69
CA VAL A 225 -7.10 -23.42 -3.57
C VAL A 225 -6.72 -24.81 -3.07
N GLN A 226 -5.45 -25.21 -3.21
CA GLN A 226 -4.95 -26.50 -2.75
C GLN A 226 -5.14 -26.68 -1.23
N LYS A 227 -4.81 -25.64 -0.45
CA LYS A 227 -4.87 -25.68 1.01
C LYS A 227 -5.16 -24.28 1.59
N THR A 228 -5.97 -24.24 2.63
CA THR A 228 -6.15 -23.05 3.47
C THR A 228 -5.62 -23.32 4.87
N ILE A 229 -4.88 -22.35 5.44
CA ILE A 229 -4.37 -22.39 6.81
C ILE A 229 -4.94 -21.20 7.54
N GLN A 230 -5.60 -21.45 8.69
CA GLN A 230 -6.22 -20.42 9.51
C GLN A 230 -6.03 -20.73 10.98
N PRO A 231 -5.73 -19.73 11.84
CA PRO A 231 -5.67 -19.92 13.28
C PRO A 231 -7.03 -20.39 13.82
N LYS A 232 -7.02 -21.36 14.73
CA LYS A 232 -8.25 -21.73 15.45
C LYS A 232 -8.69 -20.56 16.32
N LYS A 233 -10.00 -20.25 16.35
CA LYS A 233 -10.53 -19.32 17.35
C LYS A 233 -10.20 -19.88 18.73
N ALA A 234 -9.63 -19.04 19.60
CA ALA A 234 -9.58 -19.37 21.03
C ALA A 234 -11.03 -19.52 21.50
N THR A 235 -11.41 -20.74 21.90
CA THR A 235 -12.76 -21.04 22.38
C THR A 235 -12.97 -20.27 23.68
N GLN A 236 -14.11 -19.63 23.84
CA GLN A 236 -14.52 -18.82 25.02
C GLN A 236 -14.61 -19.63 26.37
N GLU A 237 -14.20 -20.88 26.39
CA GLU A 237 -14.25 -21.73 27.56
C GLU A 237 -13.39 -21.26 28.76
N ARG A 238 -12.42 -20.37 28.54
CA ARG A 238 -11.62 -19.81 29.65
C ARG A 238 -12.32 -18.71 30.44
N THR A 239 -13.18 -17.91 29.81
CA THR A 239 -13.89 -16.81 30.48
C THR A 239 -14.99 -17.28 31.40
N ASP A 240 -15.66 -18.41 31.15
CA ASP A 240 -16.71 -18.93 32.00
C ASP A 240 -16.20 -19.65 33.28
N ARG A 241 -14.97 -20.18 33.22
CA ARG A 241 -14.32 -20.74 34.42
C ARG A 241 -13.80 -19.64 35.36
N GLU A 242 -13.29 -18.54 34.84
CA GLU A 242 -12.85 -17.37 35.63
C GLU A 242 -14.04 -16.67 36.27
N ARG A 243 -15.15 -16.44 35.55
CA ARG A 243 -16.39 -15.86 36.14
C ARG A 243 -17.05 -16.75 37.19
N LYS A 244 -17.01 -18.09 37.05
CA LYS A 244 -17.50 -19.01 38.05
C LYS A 244 -16.58 -19.09 39.25
N GLY A 245 -15.27 -18.88 39.09
CA GLY A 245 -14.30 -18.81 40.18
C GLY A 245 -14.49 -17.57 41.07
N GLU A 246 -14.72 -16.40 40.46
CA GLU A 246 -14.98 -15.15 41.20
C GLU A 246 -16.32 -15.16 41.95
N GLN A 247 -17.39 -15.66 41.33
CA GLN A 247 -18.68 -15.81 42.05
C GLN A 247 -18.66 -16.79 43.22
N SER A 248 -17.77 -17.78 43.21
CA SER A 248 -17.60 -18.73 44.34
C SER A 248 -16.82 -18.13 45.50
N GLN A 249 -15.97 -17.14 45.29
CA GLN A 249 -15.25 -16.44 46.35
C GLN A 249 -16.11 -15.36 47.02
N ASP A 250 -16.99 -14.68 46.28
CA ASP A 250 -17.91 -13.69 46.88
C ASP A 250 -18.98 -14.32 47.75
N ILE A 251 -19.40 -15.56 47.48
CA ILE A 251 -20.39 -16.28 48.33
C ILE A 251 -19.75 -16.80 49.62
N GLN A 252 -18.46 -17.14 49.64
CA GLN A 252 -17.78 -17.57 50.89
C GLN A 252 -17.41 -16.41 51.82
N GLY A 253 -17.22 -15.18 51.26
CA GLY A 253 -16.99 -13.98 52.07
C GLY A 253 -18.23 -13.43 52.79
N ALA A 254 -19.45 -13.70 52.28
CA ALA A 254 -20.71 -13.22 52.83
C ALA A 254 -21.28 -14.10 53.96
N CYS A 255 -20.72 -15.28 54.24
CA CYS A 255 -21.15 -16.18 55.31
C CYS A 255 -20.30 -16.11 56.60
N GLN A 256 -19.32 -15.18 56.67
CA GLN A 256 -18.44 -15.01 57.86
C GLN A 256 -18.51 -13.62 58.49
N SER A 257 -19.59 -12.86 58.26
CA SER A 257 -19.84 -11.59 58.96
C SER A 257 -21.15 -11.65 59.76
#